data_1112fbefbd0642b2a9f906af04d2ebeb
#
_entry.id   1112fbefbd0642b2a9f906af04d2ebeb
#
_cell.length_a   1.000
_cell.length_b   1.000
_cell.length_c   1.000
_cell.angle_alpha   90.00
_cell.angle_beta   90.00
_cell.angle_gamma   90.00
#
_symmetry.space_group_name_H-M   'P 1'
#
loop_
_entity.id
_entity.type
_entity.pdbx_description
1 polymer ?
#
loop_
_entity_poly.entity_id
_entity_poly.type
_entity_poly.pdbx_seq_one_letter_code
_entity_poly.pdbx_strand_id
1 'polypeptide(L)'
;MVLGVEHVEGRHPVLQALRAGRRVHRILLAAGAKKGSVEDILQVARERNVPVAYLSRQELDAMTQGRVNQGVIALAEPLAYQDTDGILAAAARYGQVPLIVLLDGVEDPGNLGSIIRTAAAAGAHGVVIPKDRSAGLTPAAVKAAAGAADLLPVAREVNLARAMDQLKEKGLWTVGADAAASQLYTDVDLTSPTAIVVGGEHQGLRRLVREKCDFLVRIPMAGPLNSLNASVAAAILIFEAVRQRGLQGERAVPAKLPRPAGPR
;
A
#
# COMPACT_ATOMS: atom_id res chain seq x y z
N MET A 1 -19.61 19.44 6.49
CA MET A 1 -19.12 18.16 7.04
C MET A 1 -17.63 18.33 7.26
N VAL A 2 -17.15 18.42 8.50
CA VAL A 2 -15.73 18.56 8.78
C VAL A 2 -15.09 17.23 8.40
N LEU A 3 -14.34 17.19 7.33
CA LEU A 3 -13.49 16.05 6.96
C LEU A 3 -12.57 15.78 8.15
N GLY A 4 -12.61 14.58 8.71
CA GLY A 4 -11.77 14.21 9.85
C GLY A 4 -10.30 14.48 9.54
N VAL A 5 -9.59 15.08 10.49
CA VAL A 5 -8.14 15.29 10.39
C VAL A 5 -7.45 14.03 10.90
N GLU A 6 -6.53 13.49 10.12
CA GLU A 6 -5.73 12.34 10.50
C GLU A 6 -4.34 12.79 10.98
N HIS A 7 -3.81 12.11 11.99
CA HIS A 7 -2.44 12.31 12.45
C HIS A 7 -1.49 11.37 11.71
N VAL A 8 -0.58 11.95 10.95
CA VAL A 8 0.57 11.23 10.36
C VAL A 8 1.74 11.40 11.31
N GLU A 9 2.17 10.29 11.94
CA GLU A 9 3.15 10.29 13.02
C GLU A 9 4.52 9.80 12.55
N GLY A 10 5.58 10.57 12.87
CA GLY A 10 6.96 10.22 12.58
C GLY A 10 7.54 10.93 11.37
N ARG A 11 8.87 11.05 11.35
CA ARG A 11 9.60 11.88 10.36
C ARG A 11 9.43 11.37 8.94
N HIS A 12 9.66 10.08 8.73
CA HIS A 12 9.61 9.50 7.41
C HIS A 12 8.17 9.50 6.83
N PRO A 13 7.12 9.07 7.56
CA PRO A 13 5.75 9.17 7.09
C PRO A 13 5.32 10.60 6.76
N VAL A 14 5.66 11.59 7.60
CA VAL A 14 5.34 13.00 7.35
C VAL A 14 6.02 13.51 6.07
N LEU A 15 7.30 13.20 5.89
CA LEU A 15 8.03 13.60 4.69
C LEU A 15 7.44 12.95 3.43
N GLN A 16 7.06 11.67 3.50
CA GLN A 16 6.42 10.98 2.36
C GLN A 16 5.04 11.55 2.05
N ALA A 17 4.21 11.79 3.07
CA ALA A 17 2.90 12.43 2.88
C ALA A 17 3.04 13.81 2.17
N LEU A 18 4.02 14.61 2.60
CA LEU A 18 4.32 15.87 1.96
C LEU A 18 4.80 15.67 0.50
N ARG A 19 5.73 14.77 0.24
CA ARG A 19 6.27 14.51 -1.11
C ARG A 19 5.23 13.93 -2.06
N ALA A 20 4.38 13.03 -1.56
CA ALA A 20 3.29 12.43 -2.33
C ALA A 20 2.17 13.43 -2.69
N GLY A 21 2.15 14.60 -2.07
CA GLY A 21 1.15 15.61 -2.38
C GLY A 21 -0.11 15.51 -1.56
N ARG A 22 -0.11 14.71 -0.50
CA ARG A 22 -1.21 14.65 0.45
C ARG A 22 -1.49 16.04 1.01
N ARG A 23 -2.76 16.36 1.20
CA ARG A 23 -3.15 17.65 1.77
C ARG A 23 -2.87 17.64 3.27
N VAL A 24 -1.79 18.34 3.64
CA VAL A 24 -1.38 18.55 5.03
C VAL A 24 -1.81 19.95 5.45
N HIS A 25 -2.60 20.04 6.51
CA HIS A 25 -3.09 21.31 7.04
C HIS A 25 -2.05 22.01 7.92
N ARG A 26 -1.28 21.23 8.70
CA ARG A 26 -0.27 21.75 9.62
C ARG A 26 0.72 20.66 9.99
N ILE A 27 1.95 21.08 10.25
CA ILE A 27 2.98 20.21 10.83
C ILE A 27 3.26 20.70 12.26
N LEU A 28 3.31 19.75 13.20
CA LEU A 28 3.65 19.97 14.60
C LEU A 28 5.02 19.37 14.86
N LEU A 29 5.96 20.19 15.34
CA LEU A 29 7.33 19.79 15.65
C LEU A 29 7.62 19.95 17.14
N ALA A 30 8.38 19.04 17.70
CA ALA A 30 8.89 19.18 19.05
C ALA A 30 9.83 20.38 19.15
N ALA A 31 9.62 21.25 20.13
CA ALA A 31 10.59 22.30 20.47
C ALA A 31 11.96 21.68 20.77
N GLY A 32 13.02 22.18 20.14
CA GLY A 32 14.37 21.63 20.28
C GLY A 32 14.68 20.40 19.41
N ALA A 33 13.83 20.02 18.48
CA ALA A 33 14.15 18.97 17.50
C ALA A 33 15.46 19.30 16.77
N LYS A 34 16.38 18.32 16.70
CA LYS A 34 17.69 18.50 16.05
C LYS A 34 17.51 18.88 14.58
N LYS A 35 18.12 19.99 14.15
CA LYS A 35 17.98 20.59 12.82
C LYS A 35 18.11 19.56 11.68
N GLY A 36 19.19 18.82 11.59
CA GLY A 36 19.44 17.90 10.46
C GLY A 36 18.40 16.79 10.24
N SER A 37 17.60 16.44 11.26
CA SER A 37 16.62 15.36 11.14
C SER A 37 15.22 15.80 10.72
N VAL A 38 14.95 17.12 10.65
CA VAL A 38 13.66 17.71 10.26
C VAL A 38 13.81 18.71 9.12
N GLU A 39 15.01 18.91 8.64
CA GLU A 39 15.34 19.94 7.63
C GLU A 39 14.61 19.69 6.32
N ASP A 40 14.60 18.46 5.84
CA ASP A 40 13.84 18.05 4.64
C ASP A 40 12.34 18.32 4.79
N ILE A 41 11.79 18.02 5.99
CA ILE A 41 10.37 18.28 6.27
C ILE A 41 10.08 19.78 6.21
N LEU A 42 10.94 20.59 6.84
CA LEU A 42 10.81 22.05 6.85
C LEU A 42 10.98 22.67 5.45
N GLN A 43 11.89 22.11 4.65
CA GLN A 43 12.07 22.54 3.27
C GLN A 43 10.82 22.27 2.45
N VAL A 44 10.31 21.03 2.42
CA VAL A 44 9.13 20.67 1.65
C VAL A 44 7.88 21.38 2.18
N ALA A 45 7.78 21.60 3.50
CA ALA A 45 6.69 22.38 4.09
C ALA A 45 6.66 23.82 3.56
N ARG A 46 7.82 24.47 3.47
CA ARG A 46 7.94 25.82 2.88
C ARG A 46 7.55 25.84 1.41
N GLU A 47 8.06 24.91 0.61
CA GLU A 47 7.75 24.81 -0.83
C GLU A 47 6.24 24.62 -1.07
N ARG A 48 5.53 23.99 -0.11
CA ARG A 48 4.10 23.69 -0.18
C ARG A 48 3.23 24.67 0.60
N ASN A 49 3.79 25.68 1.23
CA ASN A 49 3.10 26.63 2.08
C ASN A 49 2.32 25.96 3.23
N VAL A 50 2.86 24.86 3.80
CA VAL A 50 2.25 24.16 4.94
C VAL A 50 2.72 24.82 6.23
N PRO A 51 1.79 25.30 7.10
CA PRO A 51 2.14 25.92 8.36
C PRO A 51 2.85 24.94 9.30
N VAL A 52 3.88 25.43 10.01
CA VAL A 52 4.61 24.66 11.02
C VAL A 52 4.42 25.32 12.38
N ALA A 53 4.04 24.52 13.38
CA ALA A 53 3.95 24.96 14.77
C ALA A 53 4.89 24.14 15.64
N TYR A 54 5.41 24.75 16.69
CA TYR A 54 6.30 24.11 17.66
C TYR A 54 5.55 23.87 18.96
N LEU A 55 5.60 22.65 19.47
CA LEU A 55 4.99 22.21 20.71
C LEU A 55 6.03 21.59 21.63
N SER A 56 5.74 21.50 22.91
CA SER A 56 6.56 20.72 23.83
C SER A 56 6.49 19.23 23.48
N ARG A 57 7.51 18.48 23.88
CA ARG A 57 7.52 17.02 23.70
C ARG A 57 6.32 16.35 24.35
N GLN A 58 5.92 16.84 25.55
CA GLN A 58 4.79 16.32 26.28
C GLN A 58 3.45 16.49 25.56
N GLU A 59 3.23 17.68 24.94
CA GLU A 59 2.02 17.94 24.15
C GLU A 59 1.93 17.02 22.93
N LEU A 60 3.04 16.81 22.21
CA LEU A 60 3.06 15.88 21.07
C LEU A 60 2.78 14.42 21.49
N ASP A 61 3.39 13.97 22.58
CA ASP A 61 3.20 12.61 23.09
C ASP A 61 1.75 12.40 23.60
N ALA A 62 1.14 13.42 24.18
CA ALA A 62 -0.28 13.40 24.56
C ALA A 62 -1.21 13.26 23.33
N MET A 63 -0.93 13.98 22.24
CA MET A 63 -1.71 13.90 21.00
C MET A 63 -1.67 12.51 20.35
N THR A 64 -0.57 11.78 20.52
CA THR A 64 -0.40 10.43 19.97
C THR A 64 -0.73 9.31 20.95
N GLN A 65 -1.26 9.65 22.13
CA GLN A 65 -1.58 8.67 23.18
C GLN A 65 -0.37 7.77 23.51
N GLY A 66 0.82 8.35 23.56
CA GLY A 66 2.08 7.64 23.84
C GLY A 66 2.66 6.83 22.67
N ARG A 67 2.04 6.86 21.49
CA ARG A 67 2.65 6.25 20.29
C ARG A 67 3.90 7.01 19.86
N VAL A 68 4.86 6.29 19.26
CA VAL A 68 6.12 6.88 18.80
C VAL A 68 5.87 7.84 17.64
N ASN A 69 6.10 9.16 17.87
CA ASN A 69 5.95 10.23 16.89
C ASN A 69 7.28 10.85 16.42
N GLN A 70 8.40 10.46 17.01
CA GLN A 70 9.74 10.96 16.68
C GLN A 70 9.86 12.51 16.73
N GLY A 71 8.97 13.18 17.47
CA GLY A 71 8.90 14.62 17.58
C GLY A 71 8.29 15.34 16.39
N VAL A 72 7.54 14.63 15.55
CA VAL A 72 6.87 15.17 14.35
C VAL A 72 5.51 14.54 14.17
N ILE A 73 4.49 15.39 13.97
CA ILE A 73 3.11 14.99 13.60
C ILE A 73 2.67 15.92 12.47
N ALA A 74 2.06 15.37 11.43
CA ALA A 74 1.33 16.16 10.45
C ALA A 74 -0.18 15.94 10.62
N LEU A 75 -0.93 17.05 10.60
CA LEU A 75 -2.39 17.05 10.54
C LEU A 75 -2.79 17.06 9.06
N ALA A 76 -3.31 15.94 8.57
CA ALA A 76 -3.57 15.75 7.14
C ALA A 76 -5.00 15.27 6.88
N GLU A 77 -5.47 15.43 5.65
CA GLU A 77 -6.70 14.77 5.21
C GLU A 77 -6.52 13.24 5.23
N PRO A 78 -7.55 12.47 5.56
CA PRO A 78 -7.52 11.02 5.44
C PRO A 78 -7.12 10.59 4.03
N LEU A 79 -6.41 9.45 3.92
CA LEU A 79 -6.12 8.87 2.63
C LEU A 79 -7.42 8.44 1.93
N ALA A 80 -7.61 8.91 0.71
CA ALA A 80 -8.74 8.53 -0.10
C ALA A 80 -8.47 7.19 -0.80
N TYR A 81 -9.50 6.33 -0.82
CA TYR A 81 -9.47 5.15 -1.69
C TYR A 81 -9.60 5.59 -3.15
N GLN A 82 -8.87 4.90 -4.01
CA GLN A 82 -9.00 5.00 -5.45
C GLN A 82 -10.00 3.96 -5.97
N ASP A 83 -10.27 3.99 -7.26
CA ASP A 83 -10.91 2.88 -7.96
C ASP A 83 -9.87 2.04 -8.73
N THR A 84 -10.27 0.84 -9.10
CA THR A 84 -9.39 -0.10 -9.82
C THR A 84 -9.03 0.44 -11.21
N ASP A 85 -9.90 1.22 -11.84
CA ASP A 85 -9.67 1.85 -13.14
C ASP A 85 -8.57 2.91 -13.07
N GLY A 86 -8.56 3.71 -12.02
CA GLY A 86 -7.51 4.69 -11.77
C GLY A 86 -6.14 4.06 -11.58
N ILE A 87 -6.07 2.90 -10.90
CA ILE A 87 -4.84 2.13 -10.74
C ILE A 87 -4.30 1.68 -12.11
N LEU A 88 -5.14 1.11 -12.96
CA LEU A 88 -4.76 0.66 -14.30
C LEU A 88 -4.36 1.82 -15.21
N ALA A 89 -5.08 2.92 -15.16
CA ALA A 89 -4.75 4.12 -15.92
C ALA A 89 -3.38 4.68 -15.53
N ALA A 90 -3.01 4.59 -14.26
CA ALA A 90 -1.68 4.98 -13.79
C ALA A 90 -0.58 4.09 -14.39
N ALA A 91 -0.75 2.76 -14.39
CA ALA A 91 0.17 1.82 -15.03
C ALA A 91 0.38 2.13 -16.53
N ALA A 92 -0.72 2.34 -17.24
CA ALA A 92 -0.69 2.66 -18.67
C ALA A 92 0.06 3.97 -18.97
N ARG A 93 -0.10 5.01 -18.15
CA ARG A 93 0.61 6.29 -18.32
C ARG A 93 2.12 6.15 -18.25
N TYR A 94 2.62 5.20 -17.48
CA TYR A 94 4.06 4.94 -17.35
C TYR A 94 4.57 3.91 -18.35
N GLY A 95 3.71 3.39 -19.26
CA GLY A 95 4.07 2.33 -20.18
C GLY A 95 4.56 1.05 -19.48
N GLN A 96 4.08 0.81 -18.28
CA GLN A 96 4.50 -0.33 -17.46
C GLN A 96 3.48 -1.46 -17.55
N VAL A 97 3.99 -2.70 -17.48
CA VAL A 97 3.14 -3.89 -17.39
C VAL A 97 2.46 -3.91 -16.02
N PRO A 98 1.12 -3.87 -15.95
CA PRO A 98 0.40 -3.83 -14.68
C PRO A 98 0.79 -4.96 -13.73
N LEU A 99 0.99 -4.61 -12.45
CA LEU A 99 1.12 -5.52 -11.32
C LEU A 99 0.24 -4.97 -10.20
N ILE A 100 -0.82 -5.70 -9.87
CA ILE A 100 -1.79 -5.31 -8.84
C ILE A 100 -1.85 -6.41 -7.78
N VAL A 101 -2.10 -6.05 -6.54
CA VAL A 101 -2.27 -7.00 -5.44
C VAL A 101 -3.71 -6.94 -4.95
N LEU A 102 -4.41 -8.06 -4.98
CA LEU A 102 -5.77 -8.22 -4.44
C LEU A 102 -5.70 -8.96 -3.12
N LEU A 103 -6.36 -8.45 -2.09
CA LEU A 103 -6.37 -9.04 -0.76
C LEU A 103 -7.76 -9.56 -0.44
N ASP A 104 -7.87 -10.86 -0.16
CA ASP A 104 -9.13 -11.53 0.13
C ASP A 104 -9.23 -11.89 1.61
N GLY A 105 -9.78 -10.98 2.43
CA GLY A 105 -9.97 -11.24 3.85
C GLY A 105 -8.72 -11.05 4.72
N VAL A 106 -7.83 -10.17 4.34
CA VAL A 106 -6.71 -9.73 5.20
C VAL A 106 -7.26 -8.70 6.19
N GLU A 107 -7.47 -9.11 7.44
CA GLU A 107 -8.16 -8.31 8.47
C GLU A 107 -7.19 -7.59 9.42
N ASP A 108 -5.93 -8.02 9.50
CA ASP A 108 -4.92 -7.37 10.34
C ASP A 108 -4.35 -6.11 9.66
N PRO A 109 -4.45 -4.92 10.32
CA PRO A 109 -3.93 -3.68 9.76
C PRO A 109 -2.41 -3.67 9.56
N GLY A 110 -1.67 -4.43 10.38
CA GLY A 110 -0.22 -4.57 10.25
C GLY A 110 0.16 -5.31 8.98
N ASN A 111 -0.57 -6.39 8.65
CA ASN A 111 -0.40 -7.12 7.41
C ASN A 111 -0.77 -6.28 6.19
N LEU A 112 -1.89 -5.57 6.22
CA LEU A 112 -2.25 -4.64 5.14
C LEU A 112 -1.15 -3.61 4.91
N GLY A 113 -0.68 -2.95 5.97
CA GLY A 113 0.38 -1.95 5.86
C GLY A 113 1.69 -2.53 5.32
N SER A 114 2.08 -3.72 5.77
CA SER A 114 3.27 -4.44 5.30
C SER A 114 3.16 -4.81 3.82
N ILE A 115 1.99 -5.25 3.38
CA ILE A 115 1.72 -5.56 1.96
C ILE A 115 1.81 -4.29 1.10
N ILE A 116 1.17 -3.20 1.53
CA ILE A 116 1.25 -1.91 0.82
C ILE A 116 2.70 -1.46 0.68
N ARG A 117 3.48 -1.55 1.75
CA ARG A 117 4.91 -1.19 1.74
C ARG A 117 5.71 -2.06 0.78
N THR A 118 5.50 -3.36 0.80
CA THR A 118 6.17 -4.32 -0.08
C THR A 118 5.79 -4.08 -1.54
N ALA A 119 4.51 -3.91 -1.83
CA ALA A 119 3.99 -3.65 -3.16
C ALA A 119 4.55 -2.33 -3.74
N ALA A 120 4.60 -1.27 -2.93
CA ALA A 120 5.21 -0.01 -3.33
C ALA A 120 6.72 -0.15 -3.62
N ALA A 121 7.45 -0.86 -2.76
CA ALA A 121 8.88 -1.11 -2.95
C ALA A 121 9.18 -1.96 -4.20
N ALA A 122 8.28 -2.85 -4.56
CA ALA A 122 8.37 -3.70 -5.74
C ALA A 122 7.91 -3.03 -7.04
N GLY A 123 7.40 -1.78 -6.98
CA GLY A 123 6.87 -1.09 -8.15
C GLY A 123 5.51 -1.61 -8.62
N ALA A 124 4.73 -2.24 -7.76
CA ALA A 124 3.34 -2.55 -8.05
C ALA A 124 2.52 -1.26 -8.23
N HIS A 125 1.40 -1.36 -8.94
CA HIS A 125 0.60 -0.19 -9.34
C HIS A 125 -0.55 0.10 -8.39
N GLY A 126 -0.91 -0.85 -7.51
CA GLY A 126 -1.94 -0.64 -6.50
C GLY A 126 -2.29 -1.91 -5.72
N VAL A 127 -3.05 -1.69 -4.64
CA VAL A 127 -3.63 -2.76 -3.82
C VAL A 127 -5.14 -2.63 -3.86
N VAL A 128 -5.85 -3.75 -4.02
CA VAL A 128 -7.31 -3.79 -4.01
C VAL A 128 -7.76 -4.58 -2.78
N ILE A 129 -8.62 -3.98 -1.97
CA ILE A 129 -9.18 -4.59 -0.77
C ILE A 129 -10.71 -4.67 -0.86
N PRO A 130 -11.37 -5.66 -0.26
CA PRO A 130 -12.81 -5.66 -0.14
C PRO A 130 -13.29 -4.60 0.87
N LYS A 131 -14.53 -4.14 0.69
CA LYS A 131 -15.15 -3.19 1.61
C LYS A 131 -15.38 -3.80 2.99
N ASP A 132 -15.77 -5.06 3.03
CA ASP A 132 -16.13 -5.80 4.23
C ASP A 132 -15.14 -6.95 4.47
N ARG A 133 -14.96 -7.32 5.74
CA ARG A 133 -14.04 -8.41 6.15
C ARG A 133 -12.62 -8.18 5.66
N SER A 134 -12.13 -6.98 5.82
CA SER A 134 -10.76 -6.57 5.46
C SER A 134 -10.34 -5.40 6.31
N ALA A 135 -9.06 -5.34 6.61
CA ALA A 135 -8.47 -4.12 7.16
C ALA A 135 -8.63 -2.98 6.16
N GLY A 136 -8.95 -1.80 6.68
CA GLY A 136 -8.93 -0.56 5.90
C GLY A 136 -7.65 0.24 6.11
N LEU A 137 -7.55 1.39 5.45
CA LEU A 137 -6.49 2.39 5.67
C LEU A 137 -6.65 3.09 7.03
N THR A 138 -6.61 2.30 8.11
CA THR A 138 -6.63 2.81 9.47
C THR A 138 -5.29 3.45 9.83
N PRO A 139 -5.22 4.28 10.89
CA PRO A 139 -3.94 4.83 11.37
C PRO A 139 -2.88 3.75 11.64
N ALA A 140 -3.28 2.56 12.09
CA ALA A 140 -2.39 1.43 12.32
C ALA A 140 -1.82 0.88 10.99
N ALA A 141 -2.67 0.69 9.97
CA ALA A 141 -2.24 0.23 8.65
C ALA A 141 -1.33 1.28 7.96
N VAL A 142 -1.69 2.55 8.02
CA VAL A 142 -0.88 3.65 7.45
C VAL A 142 0.49 3.74 8.15
N LYS A 143 0.54 3.56 9.47
CA LYS A 143 1.78 3.51 10.22
C LYS A 143 2.65 2.32 9.82
N ALA A 144 2.06 1.12 9.68
CA ALA A 144 2.78 -0.08 9.23
C ALA A 144 3.30 0.06 7.80
N ALA A 145 2.57 0.76 6.94
CA ALA A 145 3.01 1.07 5.57
C ALA A 145 4.19 2.04 5.51
N ALA A 146 4.53 2.73 6.59
CA ALA A 146 5.72 3.59 6.73
C ALA A 146 5.85 4.65 5.60
N GLY A 147 4.72 5.27 5.20
CA GLY A 147 4.64 6.27 4.15
C GLY A 147 4.34 5.71 2.75
N ALA A 148 4.38 4.41 2.55
CA ALA A 148 4.06 3.79 1.26
C ALA A 148 2.58 3.95 0.88
N ALA A 149 1.68 4.08 1.85
CA ALA A 149 0.25 4.32 1.61
C ALA A 149 -0.04 5.68 0.94
N ASP A 150 0.87 6.63 1.04
CA ASP A 150 0.80 7.91 0.32
C ASP A 150 1.32 7.81 -1.14
N LEU A 151 2.04 6.74 -1.46
CA LEU A 151 2.68 6.52 -2.77
C LEU A 151 1.91 5.52 -3.64
N LEU A 152 1.38 4.46 -3.02
CA LEU A 152 0.71 3.37 -3.71
C LEU A 152 -0.81 3.50 -3.54
N PRO A 153 -1.59 3.63 -4.62
CA PRO A 153 -3.04 3.69 -4.54
C PRO A 153 -3.64 2.41 -3.98
N VAL A 154 -4.64 2.58 -3.11
CA VAL A 154 -5.45 1.48 -2.58
C VAL A 154 -6.88 1.64 -3.06
N ALA A 155 -7.39 0.66 -3.79
CA ALA A 155 -8.79 0.59 -4.19
C ALA A 155 -9.61 -0.21 -3.18
N ARG A 156 -10.88 0.17 -3.02
CA ARG A 156 -11.80 -0.51 -2.11
C ARG A 156 -13.05 -0.95 -2.86
N GLU A 157 -13.20 -2.26 -3.03
CA GLU A 157 -14.24 -2.87 -3.84
C GLU A 157 -15.32 -3.54 -2.97
N VAL A 158 -16.58 -3.39 -3.36
CA VAL A 158 -17.70 -4.07 -2.68
C VAL A 158 -17.64 -5.58 -2.93
N ASN A 159 -17.24 -5.98 -4.12
CA ASN A 159 -17.18 -7.38 -4.53
C ASN A 159 -15.85 -7.66 -5.24
N LEU A 160 -14.94 -8.31 -4.53
CA LEU A 160 -13.61 -8.64 -5.05
C LEU A 160 -13.67 -9.57 -6.27
N ALA A 161 -14.57 -10.54 -6.27
CA ALA A 161 -14.74 -11.48 -7.39
C ALA A 161 -15.19 -10.74 -8.66
N ARG A 162 -16.05 -9.73 -8.55
CA ARG A 162 -16.43 -8.88 -9.69
C ARG A 162 -15.26 -8.00 -10.15
N ALA A 163 -14.48 -7.45 -9.21
CA ALA A 163 -13.28 -6.70 -9.55
C ALA A 163 -12.26 -7.56 -10.32
N MET A 164 -12.12 -8.84 -9.94
CA MET A 164 -11.29 -9.79 -10.70
C MET A 164 -11.78 -9.97 -12.14
N ASP A 165 -13.10 -10.13 -12.36
CA ASP A 165 -13.66 -10.24 -13.71
C ASP A 165 -13.32 -9.01 -14.55
N GLN A 166 -13.50 -7.82 -13.98
CA GLN A 166 -13.18 -6.55 -14.66
C GLN A 166 -11.69 -6.42 -14.99
N LEU A 167 -10.79 -6.89 -14.10
CA LEU A 167 -9.35 -6.93 -14.39
C LEU A 167 -9.01 -7.88 -15.53
N LYS A 168 -9.66 -9.07 -15.58
CA LYS A 168 -9.49 -10.04 -16.66
C LYS A 168 -9.96 -9.48 -18.00
N GLU A 169 -11.12 -8.82 -18.04
CA GLU A 169 -11.63 -8.13 -19.25
C GLU A 169 -10.63 -7.09 -19.78
N LYS A 170 -9.79 -6.55 -18.89
CA LYS A 170 -8.71 -5.61 -19.22
C LYS A 170 -7.37 -6.28 -19.49
N GLY A 171 -7.36 -7.61 -19.61
CA GLY A 171 -6.19 -8.38 -20.00
C GLY A 171 -5.22 -8.75 -18.88
N LEU A 172 -5.62 -8.65 -17.61
CA LEU A 172 -4.79 -9.13 -16.50
C LEU A 172 -5.05 -10.60 -16.21
N TRP A 173 -3.99 -11.35 -15.96
CA TRP A 173 -4.07 -12.69 -15.40
C TRP A 173 -4.16 -12.64 -13.88
N THR A 174 -5.00 -13.47 -13.29
CA THR A 174 -5.18 -13.55 -11.84
C THR A 174 -4.47 -14.78 -11.29
N VAL A 175 -3.53 -14.55 -10.36
CA VAL A 175 -2.69 -15.61 -9.75
C VAL A 175 -2.94 -15.63 -8.24
N GLY A 176 -3.61 -16.69 -7.79
CA GLY A 176 -4.00 -16.86 -6.38
C GLY A 176 -3.00 -17.69 -5.58
N ALA A 177 -2.62 -17.21 -4.39
CA ALA A 177 -1.82 -17.96 -3.43
C ALA A 177 -2.69 -18.99 -2.71
N ASP A 178 -2.43 -20.28 -2.93
CA ASP A 178 -3.15 -21.39 -2.29
C ASP A 178 -2.17 -22.52 -1.94
N ALA A 179 -2.06 -22.85 -0.66
CA ALA A 179 -1.14 -23.89 -0.19
C ALA A 179 -1.48 -25.29 -0.76
N ALA A 180 -2.74 -25.52 -1.15
CA ALA A 180 -3.18 -26.79 -1.75
C ALA A 180 -3.01 -26.85 -3.28
N ALA A 181 -2.49 -25.79 -3.91
CA ALA A 181 -2.25 -25.79 -5.34
C ALA A 181 -1.16 -26.81 -5.75
N SER A 182 -1.30 -27.40 -6.94
CA SER A 182 -0.29 -28.31 -7.49
C SER A 182 0.92 -27.56 -8.06
N GLN A 183 0.69 -26.36 -8.64
CA GLN A 183 1.68 -25.57 -9.32
C GLN A 183 2.52 -24.74 -8.35
N LEU A 184 3.85 -24.67 -8.58
CA LEU A 184 4.71 -23.79 -7.82
C LEU A 184 4.58 -22.34 -8.31
N TYR A 185 4.76 -21.39 -7.40
CA TYR A 185 4.72 -19.97 -7.73
C TYR A 185 5.80 -19.54 -8.74
N THR A 186 6.88 -20.31 -8.87
CA THR A 186 7.95 -20.11 -9.84
C THR A 186 7.63 -20.58 -11.25
N ASP A 187 6.59 -21.41 -11.40
CA ASP A 187 6.24 -22.09 -12.66
C ASP A 187 5.18 -21.33 -13.47
N VAL A 188 4.67 -20.22 -12.93
CA VAL A 188 3.70 -19.34 -13.60
C VAL A 188 4.42 -18.15 -14.21
N ASP A 189 4.03 -17.77 -15.42
CA ASP A 189 4.50 -16.52 -16.07
C ASP A 189 3.87 -15.29 -15.41
N LEU A 190 4.69 -14.51 -14.74
CA LEU A 190 4.34 -13.24 -14.12
C LEU A 190 4.86 -12.02 -14.90
N THR A 191 5.37 -12.22 -16.12
CA THR A 191 5.86 -11.12 -16.97
C THR A 191 4.74 -10.35 -17.63
N SER A 192 3.59 -10.99 -17.86
CA SER A 192 2.36 -10.41 -18.39
C SER A 192 1.64 -9.53 -17.36
N PRO A 193 0.63 -8.71 -17.77
CA PRO A 193 -0.22 -7.98 -16.83
C PRO A 193 -0.84 -8.93 -15.80
N THR A 194 -0.56 -8.71 -14.52
CA THR A 194 -0.86 -9.69 -13.45
C THR A 194 -1.52 -9.04 -12.25
N ALA A 195 -2.53 -9.73 -11.72
CA ALA A 195 -3.15 -9.47 -10.44
C ALA A 195 -2.84 -10.64 -9.48
N ILE A 196 -1.99 -10.40 -8.48
CA ILE A 196 -1.66 -11.37 -7.43
C ILE A 196 -2.76 -11.34 -6.38
N VAL A 197 -3.36 -12.49 -6.06
CA VAL A 197 -4.47 -12.60 -5.11
C VAL A 197 -3.99 -13.36 -3.87
N VAL A 198 -4.08 -12.71 -2.71
CA VAL A 198 -3.63 -13.27 -1.43
C VAL A 198 -4.78 -13.30 -0.45
N GLY A 199 -5.00 -14.46 0.14
CA GLY A 199 -6.03 -14.69 1.16
C GLY A 199 -5.58 -14.30 2.56
N GLY A 200 -6.56 -14.14 3.47
CA GLY A 200 -6.30 -13.93 4.90
C GLY A 200 -5.75 -15.18 5.58
N GLU A 201 -5.21 -14.99 6.79
CA GLU A 201 -4.43 -15.99 7.53
C GLU A 201 -5.25 -17.23 7.92
N HIS A 202 -6.54 -17.07 8.20
CA HIS A 202 -7.37 -18.14 8.75
C HIS A 202 -8.04 -19.01 7.68
N GLN A 203 -8.50 -18.41 6.61
CA GLN A 203 -9.31 -19.09 5.59
C GLN A 203 -8.63 -19.18 4.22
N GLY A 204 -7.50 -18.50 4.03
CA GLY A 204 -6.91 -18.37 2.71
C GLY A 204 -7.83 -17.62 1.74
N LEU A 205 -7.86 -18.04 0.49
CA LEU A 205 -8.77 -17.50 -0.51
C LEU A 205 -10.20 -18.05 -0.30
N ARG A 206 -11.20 -17.16 -0.28
CA ARG A 206 -12.60 -17.58 -0.27
C ARG A 206 -12.95 -18.34 -1.55
N ARG A 207 -13.89 -19.31 -1.45
CA ARG A 207 -14.22 -20.23 -2.53
C ARG A 207 -14.41 -19.54 -3.90
N LEU A 208 -15.24 -18.50 -3.97
CA LEU A 208 -15.53 -17.82 -5.24
C LEU A 208 -14.29 -17.08 -5.79
N VAL A 209 -13.47 -16.47 -4.94
CA VAL A 209 -12.24 -15.80 -5.35
C VAL A 209 -11.23 -16.83 -5.87
N ARG A 210 -11.10 -17.97 -5.18
CA ARG A 210 -10.26 -19.08 -5.57
C ARG A 210 -10.67 -19.66 -6.93
N GLU A 211 -11.96 -19.91 -7.14
CA GLU A 211 -12.52 -20.43 -8.40
C GLU A 211 -12.32 -19.46 -9.58
N LYS A 212 -12.20 -18.15 -9.31
CA LYS A 212 -11.98 -17.13 -10.33
C LYS A 212 -10.52 -16.86 -10.64
N CYS A 213 -9.57 -17.39 -9.89
CA CYS A 213 -8.15 -17.28 -10.25
C CYS A 213 -7.87 -18.09 -11.53
N ASP A 214 -7.12 -17.50 -12.47
CA ASP A 214 -6.67 -18.21 -13.67
C ASP A 214 -5.62 -19.25 -13.33
N PHE A 215 -4.77 -18.92 -12.34
CA PHE A 215 -3.75 -19.80 -11.81
C PHE A 215 -3.83 -19.82 -10.28
N LEU A 216 -3.67 -21.01 -9.72
CA LEU A 216 -3.45 -21.18 -8.28
C LEU A 216 -2.02 -21.70 -8.08
N VAL A 217 -1.29 -21.05 -7.21
CA VAL A 217 0.13 -21.35 -6.96
C VAL A 217 0.41 -21.54 -5.48
N ARG A 218 1.31 -22.45 -5.16
CA ARG A 218 1.81 -22.66 -3.80
C ARG A 218 3.22 -22.20 -3.64
N ILE A 219 3.54 -21.73 -2.45
CA ILE A 219 4.89 -21.52 -1.96
C ILE A 219 5.31 -22.84 -1.27
N PRO A 220 6.41 -23.50 -1.69
CA PRO A 220 6.79 -24.78 -1.10
C PRO A 220 7.23 -24.60 0.35
N MET A 221 6.71 -25.45 1.22
CA MET A 221 7.01 -25.48 2.64
C MET A 221 7.88 -26.71 2.96
N ALA A 222 9.10 -26.49 3.39
CA ALA A 222 10.02 -27.59 3.75
C ALA A 222 9.91 -28.02 5.22
N GLY A 223 9.24 -27.20 6.04
CA GLY A 223 9.05 -27.42 7.48
C GLY A 223 7.66 -27.96 7.83
N PRO A 224 7.36 -28.11 9.12
CA PRO A 224 6.09 -28.65 9.61
C PRO A 224 4.91 -27.65 9.53
N LEU A 225 5.17 -26.40 9.15
CA LEU A 225 4.11 -25.38 9.05
C LEU A 225 3.40 -25.49 7.69
N ASN A 226 2.09 -25.29 7.71
CA ASN A 226 1.24 -25.42 6.53
C ASN A 226 0.93 -24.07 5.84
N SER A 227 1.33 -22.94 6.44
CA SER A 227 1.05 -21.61 5.90
C SER A 227 2.10 -20.59 6.34
N LEU A 228 2.18 -19.49 5.60
CA LEU A 228 2.93 -18.29 5.94
C LEU A 228 1.96 -17.18 6.36
N ASN A 229 2.48 -16.19 7.07
CA ASN A 229 1.77 -14.92 7.25
C ASN A 229 1.41 -14.31 5.89
N ALA A 230 0.23 -13.71 5.78
CA ALA A 230 -0.29 -13.17 4.52
C ALA A 230 0.65 -12.13 3.88
N SER A 231 1.28 -11.27 4.69
CA SER A 231 2.21 -10.27 4.15
C SER A 231 3.51 -10.89 3.64
N VAL A 232 3.96 -11.99 4.24
CA VAL A 232 5.12 -12.75 3.78
C VAL A 232 4.82 -13.48 2.47
N ALA A 233 3.67 -14.15 2.38
CA ALA A 233 3.23 -14.81 1.15
C ALA A 233 3.09 -13.80 -0.01
N ALA A 234 2.46 -12.65 0.26
CA ALA A 234 2.37 -11.57 -0.70
C ALA A 234 3.74 -11.09 -1.18
N ALA A 235 4.70 -10.90 -0.25
CA ALA A 235 6.04 -10.44 -0.57
C ALA A 235 6.76 -11.41 -1.51
N ILE A 236 6.69 -12.71 -1.25
CA ILE A 236 7.33 -13.75 -2.08
C ILE A 236 6.79 -13.68 -3.52
N LEU A 237 5.46 -13.64 -3.70
CA LEU A 237 4.83 -13.60 -5.03
C LEU A 237 5.10 -12.28 -5.77
N ILE A 238 5.04 -11.16 -5.06
CA ILE A 238 5.32 -9.84 -5.63
C ILE A 238 6.77 -9.78 -6.13
N PHE A 239 7.73 -10.21 -5.31
CA PHE A 239 9.14 -10.18 -5.70
C PHE A 239 9.51 -11.26 -6.73
N GLU A 240 8.76 -12.36 -6.82
CA GLU A 240 8.90 -13.29 -7.95
C GLU A 240 8.46 -12.61 -9.26
N ALA A 241 7.35 -11.89 -9.28
CA ALA A 241 6.96 -11.10 -10.46
C ALA A 241 8.05 -10.07 -10.83
N VAL A 242 8.64 -9.40 -9.85
CA VAL A 242 9.76 -8.49 -10.04
C VAL A 242 10.97 -9.20 -10.64
N ARG A 243 11.33 -10.38 -10.12
CA ARG A 243 12.44 -11.19 -10.63
C ARG A 243 12.22 -11.60 -12.08
N GLN A 244 11.03 -12.09 -12.41
CA GLN A 244 10.70 -12.53 -13.77
C GLN A 244 10.68 -11.38 -14.77
N ARG A 245 10.18 -10.20 -14.36
CA ARG A 245 10.13 -8.99 -15.19
C ARG A 245 11.51 -8.35 -15.44
N GLY A 246 12.53 -8.88 -14.78
CA GLY A 246 13.90 -8.39 -14.83
C GLY A 246 14.02 -6.98 -14.27
N LEU A 247 14.46 -6.85 -13.05
CA LEU A 247 15.01 -5.57 -12.59
C LEU A 247 16.34 -5.37 -13.33
N GLN A 248 16.27 -4.91 -14.57
CA GLN A 248 17.44 -4.32 -15.21
C GLN A 248 17.60 -2.93 -14.62
N GLY A 249 18.53 -2.81 -13.68
CA GLY A 249 19.09 -1.58 -13.12
C GLY A 249 18.06 -0.51 -12.77
N GLU A 250 18.05 -0.09 -11.52
CA GLU A 250 17.50 1.15 -10.99
C GLU A 250 16.42 1.85 -11.84
N ARG A 251 15.21 1.28 -11.93
CA ARG A 251 14.05 2.07 -12.35
C ARG A 251 13.71 2.98 -11.19
N ALA A 252 14.13 4.23 -11.30
CA ALA A 252 13.65 5.29 -10.43
C ALA A 252 12.12 5.24 -10.41
N VAL A 253 11.52 4.88 -9.29
CA VAL A 253 10.10 5.12 -9.05
C VAL A 253 9.89 6.61 -9.28
N PRO A 254 9.02 7.05 -10.21
CA PRO A 254 8.81 8.46 -10.41
C PRO A 254 8.38 9.08 -9.09
N ALA A 255 9.07 10.10 -8.65
CA ALA A 255 8.87 10.75 -7.34
C ALA A 255 7.48 11.40 -7.18
N LYS A 256 6.65 11.37 -8.23
CA LYS A 256 5.28 11.91 -8.21
C LYS A 256 4.36 11.09 -9.12
N LEU A 257 3.40 10.43 -8.53
CA LEU A 257 2.17 10.11 -9.23
C LEU A 257 1.43 11.43 -9.54
N PRO A 258 0.96 11.66 -10.78
CA PRO A 258 0.18 12.85 -11.06
C PRO A 258 -1.13 12.81 -10.28
N ARG A 259 -1.55 13.95 -9.74
CA ARG A 259 -2.84 14.09 -9.05
C ARG A 259 -3.97 13.66 -9.99
N PRO A 260 -5.01 12.97 -9.48
CA PRO A 260 -6.27 12.89 -10.21
C PRO A 260 -6.76 14.32 -10.45
N ALA A 261 -7.17 14.61 -11.69
CA ALA A 261 -7.81 15.87 -12.02
C ALA A 261 -9.07 15.97 -11.15
N GLY A 262 -9.14 16.99 -10.30
CA GLY A 262 -10.34 17.29 -9.52
C GLY A 262 -11.54 17.46 -10.43
N PRO A 263 -12.77 17.24 -9.93
CA PRO A 263 -13.97 17.47 -10.70
C PRO A 263 -14.01 18.94 -11.12
N ARG A 264 -14.32 19.17 -12.42
CA ARG A 264 -14.62 20.51 -12.98
C ARG A 264 -15.96 20.99 -12.47
#